data_c7f9bed03c0292fee1738c5370f92a7d
#
_entry.id   c7f9bed03c0292fee1738c5370f92a7d
#
_cell.length_a   1.000
_cell.length_b   1.000
_cell.length_c   1.000
_cell.angle_alpha   90.00
_cell.angle_beta   90.00
_cell.angle_gamma   90.00
#
_symmetry.space_group_name_H-M   'P 1'
#
loop_
_entity.id
_entity.type
_entity.pdbx_description
1 polymer ?
#
loop_
_entity_poly.entity_id
_entity_poly.type
_entity_poly.pdbx_seq_one_letter_code
_entity_poly.pdbx_strand_id
1 'polypeptide(L)'
;ALSALPLPSAERRTLQALQDWTQREGQRLQPLLTARQAAGQVRECHGDLHLGNLVQLADGPQLFDAIEFSEALRFIDPIADVAFLCMDLQARGRPDLGWHFLNGWLEHSGDYAGLALLQWYLVYRALVRAMVAGLRWGQSGQSGQDASAEAEAAWQEVQRYLTLADLLRQPRPRGLWLAQGVSGSGKTYATTPLVAARAMVRLRADVERKRLFGLAPTANSAAQLSESIYTPEATERTYAQLLALARTVLQAGYGVLV
;
A
#
# COMPACT_ATOMS: atom_id res chain seq x y z
N ALA A 1 19.67 12.40 8.11
CA ALA A 1 20.58 11.66 7.24
C ALA A 1 20.58 12.22 5.82
N LEU A 2 19.49 12.09 5.01
CA LEU A 2 19.45 12.62 3.62
C LEU A 2 19.81 14.10 3.50
N SER A 3 19.38 14.94 4.44
CA SER A 3 19.65 16.38 4.46
C SER A 3 21.14 16.73 4.68
N ALA A 4 21.92 15.77 5.17
CA ALA A 4 23.37 15.94 5.38
C ALA A 4 24.20 15.60 4.13
N LEU A 5 23.58 15.00 3.10
CA LEU A 5 24.24 14.68 1.85
C LEU A 5 24.39 15.92 0.97
N PRO A 6 25.47 16.01 0.15
CA PRO A 6 25.72 17.13 -0.76
C PRO A 6 24.80 17.05 -2.01
N LEU A 7 23.48 17.05 -1.78
CA LEU A 7 22.49 16.97 -2.85
C LEU A 7 22.52 18.21 -3.75
N PRO A 8 22.35 18.05 -5.07
CA PRO A 8 22.11 19.18 -5.97
C PRO A 8 20.89 19.99 -5.54
N SER A 9 20.82 21.24 -6.00
CA SER A 9 19.81 22.20 -5.54
C SER A 9 18.37 21.81 -5.85
N ALA A 10 18.13 21.05 -6.94
CA ALA A 10 16.80 20.57 -7.31
C ALA A 10 16.30 19.49 -6.34
N GLU A 11 17.12 18.46 -6.10
CA GLU A 11 16.82 17.35 -5.21
C GLU A 11 16.70 17.83 -3.76
N ARG A 12 17.50 18.82 -3.35
CA ARG A 12 17.39 19.45 -2.04
C ARG A 12 16.05 20.14 -1.82
N ARG A 13 15.56 20.89 -2.83
CA ARG A 13 14.23 21.51 -2.77
C ARG A 13 13.10 20.48 -2.70
N THR A 14 13.19 19.43 -3.53
CA THR A 14 12.24 18.33 -3.51
C THR A 14 12.22 17.64 -2.15
N LEU A 15 13.39 17.34 -1.60
CA LEU A 15 13.51 16.72 -0.28
C LEU A 15 12.90 17.60 0.82
N GLN A 16 13.17 18.91 0.82
CA GLN A 16 12.59 19.84 1.79
C GLN A 16 11.05 19.85 1.69
N ALA A 17 10.50 19.96 0.48
CA ALA A 17 9.06 19.94 0.27
C ALA A 17 8.41 18.62 0.73
N LEU A 18 9.10 17.48 0.55
CA LEU A 18 8.67 16.18 1.03
C LEU A 18 8.72 16.08 2.55
N GLN A 19 9.75 16.59 3.19
CA GLN A 19 9.89 16.64 4.65
C GLN A 19 8.77 17.47 5.27
N ASP A 20 8.53 18.67 4.74
CA ASP A 20 7.47 19.56 5.21
C ASP A 20 6.08 18.91 5.06
N TRP A 21 5.85 18.24 3.93
CA TRP A 21 4.59 17.52 3.69
C TRP A 21 4.44 16.34 4.66
N THR A 22 5.49 15.52 4.83
CA THR A 22 5.46 14.33 5.69
C THR A 22 5.22 14.72 7.15
N GLN A 23 5.81 15.82 7.60
CA GLN A 23 5.63 16.34 8.96
C GLN A 23 4.19 16.84 9.18
N ARG A 24 3.66 17.67 8.28
CA ARG A 24 2.28 18.17 8.38
C ARG A 24 1.26 17.04 8.33
N GLU A 25 1.45 16.12 7.40
CA GLU A 25 0.54 14.98 7.26
C GLU A 25 0.63 14.02 8.44
N GLY A 26 1.82 13.76 8.97
CA GLY A 26 2.02 12.97 10.19
C GLY A 26 1.31 13.59 11.40
N GLN A 27 1.38 14.91 11.57
CA GLN A 27 0.64 15.62 12.62
C GLN A 27 -0.88 15.47 12.44
N ARG A 28 -1.38 15.61 11.21
CA ARG A 28 -2.80 15.44 10.89
C ARG A 28 -3.29 14.01 11.18
N LEU A 29 -2.45 13.01 10.93
CA LEU A 29 -2.77 11.59 11.09
C LEU A 29 -2.54 11.07 12.52
N GLN A 30 -1.87 11.83 13.38
CA GLN A 30 -1.51 11.40 14.74
C GLN A 30 -2.71 10.84 15.55
N PRO A 31 -3.90 11.48 15.54
CA PRO A 31 -5.06 10.91 16.27
C PRO A 31 -5.48 9.54 15.74
N LEU A 32 -5.42 9.34 14.41
CA LEU A 32 -5.75 8.05 13.79
C LEU A 32 -4.71 6.98 14.13
N LEU A 33 -3.41 7.32 14.08
CA LEU A 33 -2.33 6.41 14.46
C LEU A 33 -2.50 5.95 15.92
N THR A 34 -2.78 6.87 16.84
CA THR A 34 -3.03 6.56 18.24
C THR A 34 -4.27 5.68 18.42
N ALA A 35 -5.36 5.98 17.73
CA ALA A 35 -6.59 5.17 17.79
C ALA A 35 -6.38 3.76 17.24
N ARG A 36 -5.64 3.59 16.15
CA ARG A 36 -5.31 2.30 15.58
C ARG A 36 -4.40 1.48 16.50
N GLN A 37 -3.42 2.11 17.13
CA GLN A 37 -2.58 1.45 18.13
C GLN A 37 -3.43 0.97 19.33
N ALA A 38 -4.30 1.82 19.87
CA ALA A 38 -5.20 1.46 20.97
C ALA A 38 -6.19 0.33 20.60
N ALA A 39 -6.58 0.25 19.32
CA ALA A 39 -7.43 -0.82 18.79
C ALA A 39 -6.66 -2.12 18.46
N GLY A 40 -5.36 -2.23 18.79
CA GLY A 40 -4.55 -3.42 18.56
C GLY A 40 -4.20 -3.66 17.08
N GLN A 41 -4.21 -2.62 16.26
CA GLN A 41 -3.80 -2.74 14.85
C GLN A 41 -2.28 -2.82 14.70
N VAL A 42 -1.50 -2.32 15.66
CA VAL A 42 -0.04 -2.50 15.70
C VAL A 42 0.25 -3.96 16.04
N ARG A 43 0.98 -4.64 15.15
CA ARG A 43 1.25 -6.08 15.22
C ARG A 43 2.67 -6.38 14.82
N GLU A 44 3.12 -7.58 15.11
CA GLU A 44 4.38 -8.10 14.56
C GLU A 44 4.24 -8.23 13.04
N CYS A 45 5.11 -7.56 12.31
CA CYS A 45 5.15 -7.46 10.87
C CYS A 45 6.55 -7.83 10.36
N HIS A 46 6.77 -7.79 9.05
CA HIS A 46 8.09 -7.97 8.46
C HIS A 46 9.03 -6.78 8.77
N GLY A 47 8.49 -5.56 8.74
CA GLY A 47 9.18 -4.31 9.02
C GLY A 47 9.97 -3.74 7.83
N ASP A 48 10.45 -4.60 6.93
CA ASP A 48 11.22 -4.22 5.74
C ASP A 48 10.70 -4.92 4.47
N LEU A 49 9.37 -4.89 4.26
CA LEU A 49 8.70 -5.61 3.18
C LEU A 49 8.86 -4.90 1.83
N HIS A 50 9.96 -5.18 1.14
CA HIS A 50 10.23 -4.72 -0.23
C HIS A 50 10.67 -5.88 -1.14
N LEU A 51 10.76 -5.67 -2.46
CA LEU A 51 11.06 -6.72 -3.43
C LEU A 51 12.45 -7.35 -3.26
N GLY A 52 13.39 -6.68 -2.61
CA GLY A 52 14.70 -7.25 -2.28
C GLY A 52 14.61 -8.39 -1.25
N ASN A 53 13.53 -8.41 -0.46
CA ASN A 53 13.26 -9.42 0.57
C ASN A 53 12.17 -10.42 0.14
N LEU A 54 11.97 -10.55 -1.18
CA LEU A 54 11.12 -11.58 -1.78
C LEU A 54 11.94 -12.47 -2.71
N VAL A 55 11.70 -13.77 -2.63
CA VAL A 55 12.24 -14.77 -3.55
C VAL A 55 11.11 -15.56 -4.20
N GLN A 56 11.21 -15.79 -5.50
CA GLN A 56 10.27 -16.64 -6.22
C GLN A 56 10.73 -18.09 -6.12
N LEU A 57 9.95 -18.90 -5.41
CA LEU A 57 10.14 -20.35 -5.33
C LEU A 57 9.12 -21.09 -6.21
N ALA A 58 9.22 -22.42 -6.28
CA ALA A 58 8.32 -23.26 -7.10
C ALA A 58 6.87 -23.22 -6.61
N ASP A 59 6.66 -23.05 -5.32
CA ASP A 59 5.37 -22.96 -4.63
C ASP A 59 4.84 -21.51 -4.48
N GLY A 60 5.56 -20.52 -5.04
CA GLY A 60 5.15 -19.12 -5.04
C GLY A 60 6.18 -18.18 -4.43
N PRO A 61 5.85 -16.88 -4.31
CA PRO A 61 6.72 -15.90 -3.68
C PRO A 61 6.82 -16.13 -2.17
N GLN A 62 8.05 -16.13 -1.65
CA GLN A 62 8.34 -16.26 -0.22
C GLN A 62 9.04 -15.00 0.29
N LEU A 63 8.73 -14.65 1.55
CA LEU A 63 9.35 -13.54 2.26
C LEU A 63 10.52 -14.04 3.09
N PHE A 64 11.58 -13.25 3.17
CA PHE A 64 12.74 -13.52 4.02
C PHE A 64 13.32 -12.21 4.56
N ASP A 65 14.27 -12.29 5.48
CA ASP A 65 14.98 -11.15 6.07
C ASP A 65 14.07 -10.14 6.78
N ALA A 66 13.12 -10.66 7.57
CA ALA A 66 12.31 -9.81 8.45
C ALA A 66 13.18 -9.14 9.53
N ILE A 67 12.77 -7.95 9.99
CA ILE A 67 13.51 -7.26 11.06
C ILE A 67 13.39 -8.02 12.38
N GLU A 68 14.53 -8.52 12.89
CA GLU A 68 14.60 -9.24 14.16
C GLU A 68 15.25 -8.40 15.27
N PHE A 69 16.09 -7.44 14.91
CA PHE A 69 16.94 -6.68 15.84
C PHE A 69 16.26 -5.49 16.51
N SER A 70 15.02 -5.14 16.12
CA SER A 70 14.30 -3.98 16.64
C SER A 70 12.80 -4.19 16.71
N GLU A 71 12.26 -4.30 17.91
CA GLU A 71 10.80 -4.38 18.12
C GLU A 71 10.07 -3.15 17.56
N ALA A 72 10.62 -1.96 17.74
CA ALA A 72 10.01 -0.71 17.26
C ALA A 72 9.85 -0.65 15.73
N LEU A 73 10.69 -1.36 14.98
CA LEU A 73 10.61 -1.46 13.52
C LEU A 73 9.77 -2.65 13.06
N ARG A 74 9.57 -3.65 13.91
CA ARG A 74 8.81 -4.87 13.63
C ARG A 74 7.35 -4.78 14.08
N PHE A 75 7.09 -4.21 15.27
CA PHE A 75 5.73 -4.00 15.76
C PHE A 75 5.18 -2.69 15.20
N ILE A 76 4.57 -2.78 14.03
CA ILE A 76 4.05 -1.64 13.27
C ILE A 76 2.62 -1.87 12.82
N ASP A 77 1.97 -0.84 12.32
CA ASP A 77 0.69 -0.99 11.62
C ASP A 77 0.90 -1.78 10.32
N PRO A 78 0.17 -2.89 10.05
CA PRO A 78 0.36 -3.69 8.84
C PRO A 78 0.28 -2.90 7.53
N ILE A 79 -0.48 -1.80 7.49
CA ILE A 79 -0.55 -0.94 6.32
C ILE A 79 0.81 -0.31 5.98
N ALA A 80 1.74 -0.19 6.95
CA ALA A 80 3.09 0.31 6.73
C ALA A 80 3.95 -0.67 5.91
N ASP A 81 3.80 -1.98 6.13
CA ASP A 81 4.45 -3.01 5.32
C ASP A 81 3.81 -3.15 3.95
N VAL A 82 2.46 -3.15 3.90
CA VAL A 82 1.71 -3.12 2.64
C VAL A 82 2.13 -1.94 1.77
N ALA A 83 2.26 -0.76 2.37
CA ALA A 83 2.73 0.43 1.67
C ALA A 83 4.16 0.26 1.14
N PHE A 84 5.03 -0.42 1.88
CA PHE A 84 6.42 -0.61 1.45
C PHE A 84 6.49 -1.43 0.15
N LEU A 85 5.83 -2.58 0.11
CA LEU A 85 5.80 -3.40 -1.11
C LEU A 85 5.10 -2.68 -2.27
N CYS A 86 3.98 -2.02 -2.01
CA CYS A 86 3.28 -1.23 -3.04
C CYS A 86 4.17 -0.10 -3.60
N MET A 87 4.91 0.59 -2.76
CA MET A 87 5.85 1.65 -3.15
C MET A 87 6.99 1.08 -3.98
N ASP A 88 7.60 -0.04 -3.57
CA ASP A 88 8.75 -0.60 -4.29
C ASP A 88 8.35 -1.20 -5.65
N LEU A 89 7.17 -1.80 -5.75
CA LEU A 89 6.57 -2.21 -7.03
C LEU A 89 6.35 -1.01 -7.96
N GLN A 90 5.88 0.12 -7.45
CA GLN A 90 5.73 1.34 -8.24
C GLN A 90 7.09 1.90 -8.68
N ALA A 91 8.10 1.90 -7.79
CA ALA A 91 9.47 2.33 -8.12
C ALA A 91 10.09 1.51 -9.25
N ARG A 92 9.67 0.26 -9.43
CA ARG A 92 10.12 -0.66 -10.49
C ARG A 92 9.19 -0.71 -11.71
N GLY A 93 8.27 0.26 -11.84
CA GLY A 93 7.36 0.37 -12.99
C GLY A 93 6.24 -0.66 -13.02
N ARG A 94 5.93 -1.30 -11.87
CA ARG A 94 4.84 -2.28 -11.73
C ARG A 94 3.74 -1.80 -10.75
N PRO A 95 3.16 -0.60 -10.98
CA PRO A 95 2.04 -0.13 -10.16
C PRO A 95 0.82 -1.08 -10.24
N ASP A 96 0.64 -1.78 -11.37
CA ASP A 96 -0.40 -2.79 -11.58
C ASP A 96 -0.35 -3.89 -10.50
N LEU A 97 0.82 -4.44 -10.24
CA LEU A 97 1.02 -5.44 -9.19
C LEU A 97 0.81 -4.85 -7.78
N GLY A 98 1.24 -3.61 -7.56
CA GLY A 98 1.01 -2.91 -6.29
C GLY A 98 -0.48 -2.77 -5.98
N TRP A 99 -1.30 -2.38 -6.97
CA TRP A 99 -2.75 -2.28 -6.81
C TRP A 99 -3.42 -3.64 -6.69
N HIS A 100 -2.93 -4.65 -7.41
CA HIS A 100 -3.42 -6.01 -7.24
C HIS A 100 -3.18 -6.54 -5.83
N PHE A 101 -1.97 -6.39 -5.33
CA PHE A 101 -1.58 -6.79 -3.97
C PHE A 101 -2.40 -6.05 -2.90
N LEU A 102 -2.50 -4.71 -2.99
CA LEU A 102 -3.28 -3.91 -2.05
C LEU A 102 -4.74 -4.36 -2.00
N ASN A 103 -5.39 -4.55 -3.15
CA ASN A 103 -6.79 -4.98 -3.20
C ASN A 103 -6.96 -6.38 -2.60
N GLY A 104 -6.05 -7.32 -2.90
CA GLY A 104 -6.06 -8.65 -2.30
C GLY A 104 -5.90 -8.60 -0.77
N TRP A 105 -5.00 -7.77 -0.28
CA TRP A 105 -4.80 -7.57 1.15
C TRP A 105 -6.05 -6.96 1.82
N LEU A 106 -6.68 -5.96 1.21
CA LEU A 106 -7.92 -5.35 1.71
C LEU A 106 -9.09 -6.35 1.72
N GLU A 107 -9.23 -7.13 0.66
CA GLU A 107 -10.24 -8.20 0.57
C GLU A 107 -10.03 -9.27 1.66
N HIS A 108 -8.76 -9.56 2.03
CA HIS A 108 -8.45 -10.53 3.08
C HIS A 108 -8.63 -9.94 4.47
N SER A 109 -8.01 -8.81 4.75
CA SER A 109 -7.96 -8.20 6.08
C SER A 109 -9.26 -7.47 6.49
N GLY A 110 -9.95 -6.86 5.52
CA GLY A 110 -11.07 -5.94 5.78
C GLY A 110 -10.66 -4.57 6.30
N ASP A 111 -9.37 -4.28 6.39
CA ASP A 111 -8.87 -3.03 6.98
C ASP A 111 -8.87 -1.86 5.97
N TYR A 112 -10.06 -1.53 5.47
CA TYR A 112 -10.23 -0.36 4.59
C TYR A 112 -9.98 0.97 5.31
N ALA A 113 -10.08 1.00 6.64
CA ALA A 113 -9.76 2.19 7.44
C ALA A 113 -8.27 2.54 7.40
N GLY A 114 -7.39 1.54 7.27
CA GLY A 114 -5.95 1.74 7.10
C GLY A 114 -5.57 2.55 5.86
N LEU A 115 -6.43 2.60 4.83
CA LEU A 115 -6.20 3.38 3.62
C LEU A 115 -5.94 4.86 3.88
N ALA A 116 -6.48 5.41 4.97
CA ALA A 116 -6.24 6.80 5.35
C ALA A 116 -4.76 7.08 5.68
N LEU A 117 -3.99 6.05 6.04
CA LEU A 117 -2.54 6.11 6.33
C LEU A 117 -1.69 5.75 5.11
N LEU A 118 -2.26 5.07 4.11
CA LEU A 118 -1.50 4.46 3.02
C LEU A 118 -0.63 5.47 2.26
N GLN A 119 -1.18 6.64 1.89
CA GLN A 119 -0.43 7.65 1.14
C GLN A 119 0.79 8.15 1.93
N TRP A 120 0.61 8.39 3.22
CA TRP A 120 1.69 8.85 4.09
C TRP A 120 2.79 7.79 4.20
N TYR A 121 2.44 6.53 4.41
CA TYR A 121 3.42 5.43 4.45
C TYR A 121 4.12 5.20 3.12
N LEU A 122 3.43 5.31 1.97
CA LEU A 122 4.05 5.20 0.65
C LEU A 122 5.18 6.25 0.48
N VAL A 123 4.90 7.51 0.83
CA VAL A 123 5.90 8.59 0.77
C VAL A 123 7.03 8.35 1.77
N TYR A 124 6.68 7.98 3.00
CA TYR A 124 7.66 7.67 4.05
C TYR A 124 8.61 6.54 3.62
N ARG A 125 8.10 5.44 3.09
CA ARG A 125 8.92 4.30 2.63
C ARG A 125 9.79 4.65 1.43
N ALA A 126 9.30 5.49 0.51
CA ALA A 126 10.12 6.01 -0.59
C ALA A 126 11.30 6.87 -0.05
N LEU A 127 11.06 7.72 0.96
CA LEU A 127 12.12 8.50 1.61
C LEU A 127 13.12 7.61 2.37
N VAL A 128 12.68 6.52 2.99
CA VAL A 128 13.57 5.52 3.60
C VAL A 128 14.48 4.90 2.54
N ARG A 129 13.95 4.48 1.39
CA ARG A 129 14.75 3.92 0.29
C ARG A 129 15.72 4.96 -0.30
N ALA A 130 15.27 6.20 -0.49
CA ALA A 130 16.14 7.30 -0.92
C ALA A 130 17.29 7.53 0.08
N MET A 131 17.02 7.44 1.39
CA MET A 131 18.02 7.56 2.44
C MET A 131 19.07 6.43 2.37
N VAL A 132 18.63 5.19 2.24
CA VAL A 132 19.54 4.03 2.12
C VAL A 132 20.41 4.14 0.87
N ALA A 133 19.83 4.51 -0.27
CA ALA A 133 20.58 4.76 -1.50
C ALA A 133 21.56 5.92 -1.36
N GLY A 134 21.15 6.99 -0.69
CA GLY A 134 21.99 8.17 -0.43
C GLY A 134 23.20 7.88 0.48
N LEU A 135 23.02 7.00 1.47
CA LEU A 135 24.13 6.54 2.32
C LEU A 135 25.14 5.74 1.49
N ARG A 136 24.69 4.83 0.62
CA ARG A 136 25.57 4.09 -0.31
C ARG A 136 26.32 5.05 -1.25
N TRP A 137 25.61 5.99 -1.85
CA TRP A 137 26.22 7.03 -2.70
C TRP A 137 27.32 7.80 -1.99
N GLY A 138 27.09 8.24 -0.75
CA GLY A 138 28.10 8.95 0.06
C GLY A 138 29.31 8.11 0.42
N GLN A 139 29.19 6.79 0.52
CA GLN A 139 30.28 5.85 0.81
C GLN A 139 31.09 5.49 -0.45
N SER A 140 30.43 5.33 -1.60
CA SER A 140 31.08 4.94 -2.87
C SER A 140 32.05 5.99 -3.40
N GLY A 141 31.89 7.27 -3.05
CA GLY A 141 32.82 8.34 -3.44
C GLY A 141 34.23 8.27 -2.82
N GLN A 142 34.51 7.27 -1.95
CA GLN A 142 35.77 7.13 -1.23
C GLN A 142 36.70 6.00 -1.74
N SER A 143 36.30 5.19 -2.73
CA SER A 143 37.02 3.95 -3.08
C SER A 143 37.08 3.67 -4.60
N GLY A 144 38.23 3.93 -5.28
CA GLY A 144 38.70 3.32 -6.53
C GLY A 144 37.85 3.49 -7.83
N GLN A 145 38.33 2.86 -8.94
CA GLN A 145 37.71 3.00 -10.29
C GLN A 145 36.31 2.33 -10.43
N ASP A 146 36.02 1.25 -9.69
CA ASP A 146 34.68 0.64 -9.68
C ASP A 146 33.66 1.45 -8.86
N ALA A 147 34.12 2.32 -8.00
CA ALA A 147 33.33 3.23 -7.18
C ALA A 147 32.47 4.22 -8.00
N SER A 148 32.85 4.53 -9.25
CA SER A 148 32.09 5.49 -10.06
C SER A 148 30.78 4.91 -10.59
N ALA A 149 30.74 3.65 -11.01
CA ALA A 149 29.54 2.99 -11.50
C ALA A 149 28.53 2.70 -10.37
N GLU A 150 29.03 2.27 -9.22
CA GLU A 150 28.21 2.04 -8.02
C GLU A 150 27.64 3.36 -7.47
N ALA A 151 28.45 4.42 -7.44
CA ALA A 151 28.01 5.75 -7.04
C ALA A 151 26.92 6.28 -7.97
N GLU A 152 27.08 6.12 -9.29
CA GLU A 152 26.09 6.55 -10.27
C GLU A 152 24.77 5.77 -10.12
N ALA A 153 24.85 4.44 -9.96
CA ALA A 153 23.68 3.61 -9.72
C ALA A 153 22.93 3.99 -8.42
N ALA A 154 23.68 4.23 -7.34
CA ALA A 154 23.11 4.68 -6.07
C ALA A 154 22.47 6.08 -6.19
N TRP A 155 23.09 6.99 -6.94
CA TRP A 155 22.52 8.30 -7.22
C TRP A 155 21.24 8.23 -8.03
N GLN A 156 21.17 7.40 -9.05
CA GLN A 156 19.96 7.15 -9.83
C GLN A 156 18.83 6.58 -8.96
N GLU A 157 19.16 5.73 -7.98
CA GLU A 157 18.18 5.26 -7.00
C GLU A 157 17.67 6.41 -6.11
N VAL A 158 18.52 7.29 -5.64
CA VAL A 158 18.10 8.49 -4.88
C VAL A 158 17.09 9.30 -5.68
N GLN A 159 17.43 9.64 -6.93
CA GLN A 159 16.56 10.41 -7.80
C GLN A 159 15.24 9.71 -8.06
N ARG A 160 15.26 8.42 -8.34
CA ARG A 160 14.06 7.61 -8.58
C ARG A 160 13.11 7.65 -7.38
N TYR A 161 13.61 7.42 -6.16
CA TYR A 161 12.77 7.41 -4.98
C TYR A 161 12.29 8.81 -4.55
N LEU A 162 13.08 9.86 -4.75
CA LEU A 162 12.64 11.23 -4.49
C LEU A 162 11.54 11.64 -5.48
N THR A 163 11.71 11.33 -6.77
CA THR A 163 10.70 11.60 -7.80
C THR A 163 9.41 10.82 -7.53
N LEU A 164 9.52 9.54 -7.13
CA LEU A 164 8.37 8.73 -6.77
C LEU A 164 7.66 9.31 -5.54
N ALA A 165 8.39 9.69 -4.49
CA ALA A 165 7.82 10.29 -3.29
C ALA A 165 7.05 11.58 -3.61
N ASP A 166 7.62 12.42 -4.50
CA ASP A 166 6.97 13.65 -4.97
C ASP A 166 5.68 13.38 -5.76
N LEU A 167 5.67 12.34 -6.58
CA LEU A 167 4.46 11.87 -7.28
C LEU A 167 3.42 11.31 -6.30
N LEU A 168 3.84 10.50 -5.34
CA LEU A 168 2.96 9.82 -4.38
C LEU A 168 2.23 10.79 -3.44
N ARG A 169 2.81 11.94 -3.10
CA ARG A 169 2.15 12.96 -2.27
C ARG A 169 1.08 13.76 -3.02
N GLN A 170 1.02 13.68 -4.35
CA GLN A 170 0.03 14.42 -5.12
C GLN A 170 -1.39 13.88 -4.89
N PRO A 171 -2.41 14.74 -4.90
CA PRO A 171 -3.80 14.32 -4.86
C PRO A 171 -4.13 13.38 -6.03
N ARG A 172 -4.95 12.37 -5.76
CA ARG A 172 -5.43 11.43 -6.78
C ARG A 172 -6.86 11.73 -7.20
N PRO A 173 -7.24 11.40 -8.45
CA PRO A 173 -8.64 11.46 -8.87
C PRO A 173 -9.49 10.53 -7.99
N ARG A 174 -10.59 11.05 -7.46
CA ARG A 174 -11.57 10.30 -6.68
C ARG A 174 -12.81 10.10 -7.51
N GLY A 175 -13.47 9.00 -7.31
CA GLY A 175 -14.74 8.71 -7.96
C GLY A 175 -15.31 7.39 -7.50
N LEU A 176 -16.60 7.22 -7.69
CA LEU A 176 -17.33 5.97 -7.49
C LEU A 176 -17.69 5.39 -8.85
N TRP A 177 -17.26 4.17 -9.08
CA TRP A 177 -17.63 3.38 -10.26
C TRP A 177 -18.47 2.19 -9.83
N LEU A 178 -19.49 1.88 -10.61
CA LEU A 178 -20.38 0.75 -10.37
C LEU A 178 -20.23 -0.27 -11.51
N ALA A 179 -19.92 -1.52 -11.16
CA ALA A 179 -19.92 -2.63 -12.11
C ALA A 179 -21.25 -3.38 -12.02
N GLN A 180 -22.07 -3.29 -13.05
CA GLN A 180 -23.37 -3.98 -13.12
C GLN A 180 -23.29 -5.21 -13.99
N GLY A 181 -24.01 -6.27 -13.62
CA GLY A 181 -24.16 -7.52 -14.38
C GLY A 181 -24.51 -8.68 -13.45
N VAL A 182 -25.02 -9.76 -14.04
CA VAL A 182 -25.42 -10.99 -13.31
C VAL A 182 -24.23 -11.66 -12.62
N SER A 183 -24.49 -12.48 -11.62
CA SER A 183 -23.45 -13.29 -10.97
C SER A 183 -22.75 -14.18 -12.01
N GLY A 184 -21.42 -14.31 -11.91
CA GLY A 184 -20.62 -15.12 -12.84
C GLY A 184 -20.34 -14.48 -14.20
N SER A 185 -20.83 -13.26 -14.50
CA SER A 185 -20.63 -12.60 -15.82
C SER A 185 -19.20 -12.08 -16.08
N GLY A 186 -18.22 -12.37 -15.23
CA GLY A 186 -16.84 -11.96 -15.43
C GLY A 186 -16.53 -10.50 -15.04
N LYS A 187 -17.41 -9.80 -14.30
CA LYS A 187 -17.19 -8.40 -13.86
C LYS A 187 -15.81 -8.18 -13.25
N THR A 188 -15.41 -9.04 -12.32
CA THR A 188 -14.11 -8.96 -11.65
C THR A 188 -12.96 -9.01 -12.64
N TYR A 189 -13.01 -9.95 -13.59
CA TYR A 189 -11.98 -10.09 -14.62
C TYR A 189 -11.92 -8.84 -15.52
N ALA A 190 -13.05 -8.41 -16.04
CA ALA A 190 -13.15 -7.26 -16.95
C ALA A 190 -12.71 -5.94 -16.29
N THR A 191 -12.92 -5.77 -14.98
CA THR A 191 -12.58 -4.54 -14.26
C THR A 191 -11.17 -4.53 -13.66
N THR A 192 -10.47 -5.66 -13.60
CA THR A 192 -9.11 -5.73 -13.03
C THR A 192 -8.12 -4.77 -13.70
N PRO A 193 -8.03 -4.67 -15.05
CA PRO A 193 -7.16 -3.68 -15.68
C PRO A 193 -7.52 -2.24 -15.34
N LEU A 194 -8.82 -1.95 -15.20
CA LEU A 194 -9.31 -0.61 -14.84
C LEU A 194 -8.91 -0.22 -13.41
N VAL A 195 -9.02 -1.17 -12.47
CA VAL A 195 -8.61 -0.97 -11.07
C VAL A 195 -7.14 -0.57 -10.98
N ALA A 196 -6.27 -1.29 -11.69
CA ALA A 196 -4.84 -0.99 -11.73
C ALA A 196 -4.54 0.35 -12.43
N ALA A 197 -5.11 0.58 -13.62
CA ALA A 197 -4.87 1.78 -14.41
C ALA A 197 -5.37 3.08 -13.75
N ARG A 198 -6.45 2.99 -12.96
CA ARG A 198 -7.07 4.12 -12.26
C ARG A 198 -6.67 4.23 -10.79
N ALA A 199 -5.79 3.36 -10.30
CA ALA A 199 -5.36 3.34 -8.89
C ALA A 199 -6.57 3.30 -7.92
N MET A 200 -7.48 2.34 -8.13
CA MET A 200 -8.74 2.24 -7.39
C MET A 200 -8.74 1.09 -6.39
N VAL A 201 -9.57 1.22 -5.38
CA VAL A 201 -9.94 0.12 -4.48
C VAL A 201 -11.22 -0.52 -4.98
N ARG A 202 -11.23 -1.86 -5.04
CA ARG A 202 -12.41 -2.63 -5.43
C ARG A 202 -13.10 -3.19 -4.19
N LEU A 203 -14.41 -2.97 -4.09
CA LEU A 203 -15.28 -3.57 -3.09
C LEU A 203 -16.13 -4.65 -3.76
N ARG A 204 -16.02 -5.89 -3.30
CA ARG A 204 -16.76 -7.02 -3.85
C ARG A 204 -17.91 -7.41 -2.94
N ALA A 205 -19.12 -7.35 -3.47
CA ALA A 205 -20.34 -7.66 -2.71
C ALA A 205 -20.33 -9.09 -2.10
N ASP A 206 -19.79 -10.07 -2.82
CA ASP A 206 -19.67 -11.44 -2.31
C ASP A 206 -18.67 -11.58 -1.16
N VAL A 207 -17.56 -10.87 -1.23
CA VAL A 207 -16.52 -10.84 -0.17
C VAL A 207 -17.08 -10.17 1.10
N GLU A 208 -17.67 -8.99 0.95
CA GLU A 208 -18.20 -8.26 2.10
C GLU A 208 -19.43 -8.95 2.71
N ARG A 209 -20.27 -9.61 1.89
CA ARG A 209 -21.35 -10.47 2.37
C ARG A 209 -20.78 -11.60 3.23
N LYS A 210 -19.80 -12.35 2.75
CA LYS A 210 -19.16 -13.43 3.52
C LYS A 210 -18.58 -12.90 4.81
N ARG A 211 -17.90 -11.76 4.78
CA ARG A 211 -17.33 -11.10 5.98
C ARG A 211 -18.40 -10.76 7.02
N LEU A 212 -19.57 -10.24 6.62
CA LEU A 212 -20.69 -9.94 7.51
C LEU A 212 -21.24 -11.16 8.23
N PHE A 213 -21.04 -12.35 7.67
CA PHE A 213 -21.47 -13.62 8.26
C PHE A 213 -20.30 -14.43 8.83
N GLY A 214 -19.13 -13.83 9.06
CA GLY A 214 -17.96 -14.47 9.66
C GLY A 214 -17.30 -15.53 8.79
N LEU A 215 -17.54 -15.50 7.47
CA LEU A 215 -16.96 -16.46 6.52
C LEU A 215 -15.67 -15.88 5.88
N ALA A 216 -14.72 -16.77 5.59
CA ALA A 216 -13.53 -16.38 4.82
C ALA A 216 -13.90 -15.90 3.40
N PRO A 217 -13.16 -14.95 2.83
CA PRO A 217 -13.41 -14.44 1.46
C PRO A 217 -13.46 -15.55 0.40
N THR A 218 -12.67 -16.61 0.58
CA THR A 218 -12.55 -17.76 -0.32
C THR A 218 -13.52 -18.89 0.01
N ALA A 219 -14.33 -18.79 1.08
CA ALA A 219 -15.26 -19.85 1.44
C ALA A 219 -16.24 -20.17 0.32
N ASN A 220 -16.46 -21.47 0.08
CA ASN A 220 -17.44 -21.89 -0.91
C ASN A 220 -18.86 -21.75 -0.34
N SER A 221 -19.59 -20.73 -0.79
CA SER A 221 -20.95 -20.44 -0.34
C SER A 221 -22.00 -21.44 -0.83
N ALA A 222 -21.64 -22.28 -1.81
CA ALA A 222 -22.61 -23.19 -2.43
C ALA A 222 -22.91 -24.47 -1.60
N ALA A 223 -22.02 -24.86 -0.68
CA ALA A 223 -22.08 -26.19 -0.08
C ALA A 223 -22.82 -26.28 1.26
N GLN A 224 -22.93 -25.23 2.08
CA GLN A 224 -23.49 -25.33 3.44
C GLN A 224 -24.30 -24.13 3.97
N LEU A 225 -24.33 -22.96 3.29
CA LEU A 225 -24.87 -21.71 3.85
C LEU A 225 -25.70 -20.88 2.87
N SER A 226 -26.08 -21.43 1.71
CA SER A 226 -26.65 -20.66 0.59
C SER A 226 -27.98 -19.93 0.90
N GLU A 227 -28.83 -20.46 1.77
CA GLU A 227 -30.12 -19.85 2.06
C GLU A 227 -30.02 -18.69 3.07
N SER A 228 -29.12 -18.74 4.06
CA SER A 228 -29.08 -17.74 5.12
C SER A 228 -28.38 -16.43 4.76
N ILE A 229 -27.41 -16.45 3.84
CA ILE A 229 -26.64 -15.25 3.46
C ILE A 229 -27.18 -14.51 2.23
N TYR A 230 -28.20 -15.07 1.55
CA TYR A 230 -28.82 -14.47 0.35
C TYR A 230 -30.26 -14.04 0.56
N THR A 231 -30.69 -13.83 1.82
CA THR A 231 -32.01 -13.26 2.11
C THR A 231 -32.10 -11.78 1.72
N PRO A 232 -33.29 -11.21 1.58
CA PRO A 232 -33.47 -9.79 1.37
C PRO A 232 -32.76 -8.94 2.44
N GLU A 233 -32.85 -9.29 3.71
CA GLU A 233 -32.24 -8.60 4.85
C GLU A 233 -30.70 -8.68 4.78
N ALA A 234 -30.13 -9.86 4.43
CA ALA A 234 -28.69 -10.01 4.23
C ALA A 234 -28.21 -9.17 3.05
N THR A 235 -29.02 -9.04 2.03
CA THR A 235 -28.73 -8.21 0.87
C THR A 235 -28.72 -6.73 1.25
N GLU A 236 -29.71 -6.24 1.97
CA GLU A 236 -29.77 -4.86 2.45
C GLU A 236 -28.55 -4.53 3.34
N ARG A 237 -28.22 -5.39 4.31
CA ARG A 237 -27.02 -5.24 5.15
C ARG A 237 -25.73 -5.20 4.33
N THR A 238 -25.63 -6.05 3.30
CA THR A 238 -24.45 -6.05 2.41
C THR A 238 -24.30 -4.73 1.66
N TYR A 239 -25.38 -4.19 1.11
CA TYR A 239 -25.32 -2.90 0.41
C TYR A 239 -25.07 -1.73 1.36
N ALA A 240 -25.61 -1.75 2.56
CA ALA A 240 -25.31 -0.77 3.60
C ALA A 240 -23.81 -0.78 3.96
N GLN A 241 -23.22 -1.97 4.10
CA GLN A 241 -21.79 -2.13 4.33
C GLN A 241 -20.94 -1.63 3.15
N LEU A 242 -21.31 -1.99 1.92
CA LEU A 242 -20.61 -1.51 0.72
C LEU A 242 -20.62 0.02 0.63
N LEU A 243 -21.76 0.64 0.95
CA LEU A 243 -21.88 2.11 0.99
C LEU A 243 -20.97 2.73 2.05
N ALA A 244 -20.92 2.14 3.25
CA ALA A 244 -20.04 2.60 4.33
C ALA A 244 -18.57 2.49 3.93
N LEU A 245 -18.16 1.35 3.37
CA LEU A 245 -16.80 1.12 2.88
C LEU A 245 -16.43 2.04 1.71
N ALA A 246 -17.34 2.26 0.77
CA ALA A 246 -17.11 3.19 -0.34
C ALA A 246 -16.86 4.62 0.16
N ARG A 247 -17.59 5.06 1.18
CA ARG A 247 -17.34 6.36 1.84
C ARG A 247 -15.97 6.40 2.49
N THR A 248 -15.58 5.35 3.22
CA THR A 248 -14.24 5.22 3.84
C THR A 248 -13.13 5.34 2.80
N VAL A 249 -13.23 4.61 1.68
CA VAL A 249 -12.25 4.64 0.59
C VAL A 249 -12.15 6.03 -0.03
N LEU A 250 -13.28 6.67 -0.33
CA LEU A 250 -13.32 8.02 -0.91
C LEU A 250 -12.77 9.07 0.05
N GLN A 251 -13.05 8.96 1.35
CA GLN A 251 -12.51 9.85 2.39
C GLN A 251 -11.00 9.68 2.54
N ALA A 252 -10.49 8.45 2.38
CA ALA A 252 -9.05 8.16 2.36
C ALA A 252 -8.33 8.69 1.11
N GLY A 253 -9.06 9.21 0.11
CA GLY A 253 -8.49 9.84 -1.07
C GLY A 253 -8.35 8.93 -2.29
N TYR A 254 -9.01 7.77 -2.30
CA TYR A 254 -8.92 6.81 -3.39
C TYR A 254 -10.24 6.72 -4.18
N GLY A 255 -10.13 6.36 -5.45
CA GLY A 255 -11.27 5.94 -6.25
C GLY A 255 -11.77 4.57 -5.80
N VAL A 256 -13.05 4.30 -5.93
CA VAL A 256 -13.67 3.03 -5.53
C VAL A 256 -14.51 2.44 -6.65
N LEU A 257 -14.36 1.15 -6.87
CA LEU A 257 -15.19 0.33 -7.77
C LEU A 257 -16.00 -0.66 -6.92
N VAL A 258 -17.31 -0.63 -7.09
CA VAL A 258 -18.26 -1.54 -6.43
C VAL A 258 -18.91 -2.47 -7.45
#